data_19cda399595d3d27d106df7dfcee894e
#
_entry.id   19cda399595d3d27d106df7dfcee894e
#
_cell.length_a   1.000
_cell.length_b   1.000
_cell.length_c   1.000
_cell.angle_alpha   90.00
_cell.angle_beta   90.00
_cell.angle_gamma   90.00
#
_symmetry.space_group_name_H-M   'P 1'
#
loop_
_entity.id
_entity.type
_entity.pdbx_description
1 polymer ?
#
loop_
_entity_poly.entity_id
_entity_poly.type
_entity_poly.pdbx_seq_one_letter_code
_entity_poly.pdbx_strand_id
1 'polypeptide(L)'
;MSSKFMKSTAVLGTVTLASLLLVACGSKTADKPADSGSSEVKELTVYVDEGYKSYIEEVAKAYEKEAGVKVTLKTGDALGGLDKLSLDNQSGNVPDVMMAPYDRVGSLGSDGQLSEVKLSDGAKTDDTTKSLVTAANGKVYGAPAVIESLVMYYNKDLVKDAPKTFADLENLAKDSKYAFAGEDGKTTAFLADWTNFYYTYGLLAGNGAYVFGQNGKDAKDIGLANDGSIVGINYAKSWYEKWPKGMQDTEGAGNLIQTQFQEGKTAAIIDGPWKAQAFKDAKVNYGVATIPRR
;
A
#
# COMPACT_ATOMS: atom_id res chain seq x y z
N MET A 1 -19.00 -6.28 62.41
CA MET A 1 -18.37 -5.45 63.46
C MET A 1 -17.87 -4.19 62.79
N SER A 2 -18.63 -3.14 63.08
CA SER A 2 -18.27 -1.77 63.39
C SER A 2 -17.56 -0.96 62.31
N SER A 3 -18.27 -0.16 61.50
CA SER A 3 -18.79 1.18 61.74
C SER A 3 -17.74 2.19 62.15
N LYS A 4 -17.44 3.15 61.27
CA LYS A 4 -17.41 4.56 61.69
C LYS A 4 -17.55 5.52 60.47
N PHE A 5 -18.68 6.15 60.43
CA PHE A 5 -19.00 7.42 59.83
C PHE A 5 -18.11 8.54 60.38
N MET A 6 -17.68 9.46 59.55
CA MET A 6 -17.48 10.82 60.02
C MET A 6 -17.85 11.87 58.93
N LYS A 7 -18.69 12.76 59.33
CA LYS A 7 -19.35 13.85 58.62
C LYS A 7 -18.48 15.10 58.65
N SER A 8 -18.90 16.02 57.76
CA SER A 8 -18.83 17.49 57.85
C SER A 8 -17.58 18.09 57.21
N THR A 9 -17.59 19.16 56.43
CA THR A 9 -18.37 20.39 56.59
C THR A 9 -18.35 21.18 55.27
N ALA A 10 -19.48 21.75 54.92
CA ALA A 10 -19.66 22.73 53.83
C ALA A 10 -19.02 24.07 54.23
N VAL A 11 -18.35 24.72 53.28
CA VAL A 11 -18.10 26.15 53.35
C VAL A 11 -18.65 26.81 52.09
N LEU A 12 -19.70 27.58 52.34
CA LEU A 12 -20.28 28.53 51.40
C LEU A 12 -19.33 29.76 51.29
N GLY A 13 -18.97 30.06 50.08
CA GLY A 13 -18.23 31.28 49.74
C GLY A 13 -18.93 31.99 48.59
N THR A 14 -19.78 32.95 48.96
CA THR A 14 -20.39 33.96 48.09
C THR A 14 -19.37 34.94 47.57
N VAL A 15 -19.26 35.15 46.26
CA VAL A 15 -18.60 36.31 45.68
C VAL A 15 -19.33 36.84 44.47
N THR A 16 -19.98 37.89 44.69
CA THR A 16 -20.35 39.11 43.94
C THR A 16 -20.20 39.13 42.42
N LEU A 17 -21.36 39.34 41.77
CA LEU A 17 -21.52 39.91 40.44
C LEU A 17 -20.91 41.29 40.34
N ALA A 18 -20.09 41.51 39.31
CA ALA A 18 -19.81 42.83 38.79
C ALA A 18 -20.24 42.90 37.34
N SER A 19 -21.42 43.49 37.13
CA SER A 19 -21.95 43.88 35.83
C SER A 19 -21.24 45.13 35.34
N LEU A 20 -20.69 45.06 34.13
CA LEU A 20 -20.23 46.23 33.37
C LEU A 20 -20.98 46.31 32.05
N LEU A 21 -21.64 47.43 31.91
CA LEU A 21 -22.57 47.83 30.86
C LEU A 21 -21.90 48.03 29.51
N LEU A 22 -22.53 47.49 28.49
CA LEU A 22 -22.29 47.75 27.06
C LEU A 22 -22.70 49.20 26.73
N VAL A 23 -21.81 49.92 26.10
CA VAL A 23 -22.15 51.11 25.33
C VAL A 23 -22.18 50.70 23.87
N ALA A 24 -23.36 50.69 23.27
CA ALA A 24 -23.57 50.57 21.85
C ALA A 24 -23.31 51.91 21.16
N CYS A 25 -22.39 51.95 20.21
CA CYS A 25 -22.39 52.95 19.16
C CYS A 25 -22.31 52.28 17.81
N GLY A 26 -23.38 52.42 17.06
CA GLY A 26 -23.45 51.90 15.72
C GLY A 26 -22.64 52.74 14.73
N SER A 27 -22.02 52.07 13.81
CA SER A 27 -21.72 52.59 12.47
C SER A 27 -21.75 51.42 11.49
N LYS A 28 -22.62 51.56 10.53
CA LYS A 28 -22.67 50.71 9.34
C LYS A 28 -21.36 50.82 8.58
N THR A 29 -20.60 49.77 8.53
CA THR A 29 -19.57 49.59 7.50
C THR A 29 -19.80 48.24 6.87
N ALA A 30 -19.84 48.24 5.54
CA ALA A 30 -20.11 47.11 4.69
C ALA A 30 -19.17 45.93 5.00
N ASP A 31 -19.75 44.75 5.10
CA ASP A 31 -19.01 43.48 5.08
C ASP A 31 -18.15 43.39 3.83
N LYS A 32 -16.85 43.61 3.98
CA LYS A 32 -15.88 43.04 3.08
C LYS A 32 -15.80 41.55 3.39
N PRO A 33 -15.89 40.67 2.40
CA PRO A 33 -15.55 39.28 2.61
C PRO A 33 -14.14 39.21 3.19
N ALA A 34 -13.98 38.46 4.28
CA ALA A 34 -12.67 38.13 4.77
C ALA A 34 -11.91 37.48 3.61
N ASP A 35 -10.91 38.18 3.12
CA ASP A 35 -9.89 37.63 2.23
C ASP A 35 -9.23 36.49 3.02
N SER A 36 -9.60 35.26 2.72
CA SER A 36 -8.87 34.09 3.18
C SER A 36 -7.55 34.12 2.41
N GLY A 37 -6.60 34.89 2.94
CA GLY A 37 -5.25 34.92 2.43
C GLY A 37 -4.74 33.48 2.38
N SER A 38 -4.64 32.92 1.19
CA SER A 38 -3.95 31.66 0.95
C SER A 38 -2.53 31.87 1.45
N SER A 39 -2.20 31.33 2.62
CA SER A 39 -0.82 31.26 3.07
C SER A 39 -0.06 30.50 2.00
N GLU A 40 0.92 31.14 1.38
CA GLU A 40 1.78 30.54 0.37
C GLU A 40 2.42 29.28 0.95
N VAL A 41 2.11 28.11 0.37
CA VAL A 41 2.70 26.84 0.79
C VAL A 41 4.18 26.88 0.46
N LYS A 42 5.04 26.80 1.48
CA LYS A 42 6.50 26.88 1.30
C LYS A 42 7.19 25.52 1.39
N GLU A 43 6.53 24.54 1.97
CA GLU A 43 7.06 23.19 2.17
C GLU A 43 5.93 22.16 2.08
N LEU A 44 6.21 21.01 1.48
CA LEU A 44 5.36 19.82 1.44
C LEU A 44 6.11 18.62 2.00
N THR A 45 5.45 17.84 2.82
CA THR A 45 5.92 16.53 3.26
C THR A 45 5.27 15.45 2.42
N VAL A 46 6.07 14.60 1.78
CA VAL A 46 5.62 13.50 0.93
C VAL A 46 6.03 12.17 1.53
N TYR A 47 5.12 11.22 1.66
CA TYR A 47 5.38 9.89 2.22
C TYR A 47 5.11 8.80 1.19
N VAL A 48 6.11 7.95 0.93
CA VAL A 48 6.06 6.88 -0.09
C VAL A 48 6.76 5.61 0.41
N ASP A 49 6.50 4.49 -0.25
CA ASP A 49 7.30 3.28 -0.03
C ASP A 49 8.75 3.46 -0.45
N GLU A 50 9.66 2.79 0.26
CA GLU A 50 11.11 2.87 -0.01
C GLU A 50 11.45 2.52 -1.46
N GLY A 51 10.73 1.58 -2.08
CA GLY A 51 10.91 1.18 -3.47
C GLY A 51 10.71 2.29 -4.51
N TYR A 52 10.00 3.37 -4.14
CA TYR A 52 9.72 4.52 -5.02
C TYR A 52 10.58 5.74 -4.72
N LYS A 53 11.44 5.68 -3.70
CA LYS A 53 12.24 6.82 -3.22
C LYS A 53 12.98 7.52 -4.33
N SER A 54 13.78 6.81 -5.11
CA SER A 54 14.61 7.41 -6.16
C SER A 54 13.78 8.12 -7.24
N TYR A 55 12.67 7.52 -7.64
CA TYR A 55 11.73 8.12 -8.60
C TYR A 55 11.10 9.41 -8.04
N ILE A 56 10.60 9.35 -6.82
CA ILE A 56 9.93 10.51 -6.20
C ILE A 56 10.94 11.62 -5.85
N GLU A 57 12.18 11.29 -5.51
CA GLU A 57 13.24 12.30 -5.33
C GLU A 57 13.51 13.11 -6.62
N GLU A 58 13.48 12.46 -7.78
CA GLU A 58 13.63 13.16 -9.06
C GLU A 58 12.43 14.07 -9.35
N VAL A 59 11.21 13.57 -9.13
CA VAL A 59 9.98 14.35 -9.28
C VAL A 59 9.95 15.53 -8.31
N ALA A 60 10.32 15.33 -7.05
CA ALA A 60 10.37 16.37 -6.02
C ALA A 60 11.34 17.49 -6.41
N LYS A 61 12.55 17.16 -6.85
CA LYS A 61 13.54 18.16 -7.32
C LYS A 61 13.03 18.98 -8.51
N ALA A 62 12.33 18.32 -9.45
CA ALA A 62 11.73 19.02 -10.58
C ALA A 62 10.63 20.00 -10.13
N TYR A 63 9.76 19.55 -9.20
CA TYR A 63 8.68 20.35 -8.64
C TYR A 63 9.21 21.53 -7.80
N GLU A 64 10.21 21.31 -6.94
CA GLU A 64 10.86 22.37 -6.17
C GLU A 64 11.40 23.49 -7.08
N LYS A 65 12.01 23.10 -8.21
CA LYS A 65 12.56 24.06 -9.19
C LYS A 65 11.46 24.84 -9.89
N GLU A 66 10.34 24.21 -10.20
CA GLU A 66 9.22 24.81 -10.93
C GLU A 66 8.35 25.67 -10.01
N ALA A 67 7.97 25.14 -8.84
CA ALA A 67 6.98 25.75 -7.96
C ALA A 67 7.60 26.62 -6.86
N GLY A 68 8.91 26.52 -6.60
CA GLY A 68 9.56 27.20 -5.48
C GLY A 68 9.16 26.67 -4.09
N VAL A 69 8.54 25.50 -4.04
CA VAL A 69 8.05 24.85 -2.82
C VAL A 69 9.02 23.74 -2.43
N LYS A 70 9.53 23.75 -1.21
CA LYS A 70 10.40 22.70 -0.69
C LYS A 70 9.63 21.39 -0.53
N VAL A 71 10.23 20.26 -0.87
CA VAL A 71 9.66 18.92 -0.67
C VAL A 71 10.51 18.11 0.29
N THR A 72 9.94 17.75 1.44
CA THR A 72 10.55 16.83 2.39
C THR A 72 10.00 15.42 2.18
N LEU A 73 10.85 14.54 1.63
CA LEU A 73 10.49 13.15 1.38
C LEU A 73 10.73 12.29 2.61
N LYS A 74 9.71 11.53 3.01
CA LYS A 74 9.77 10.47 4.02
C LYS A 74 9.45 9.13 3.36
N THR A 75 10.15 8.08 3.74
CA THR A 75 9.94 6.73 3.21
C THR A 75 9.64 5.74 4.33
N GLY A 76 8.90 4.68 4.00
CA GLY A 76 8.55 3.62 4.92
C GLY A 76 7.43 2.75 4.36
N ASP A 77 6.70 2.07 5.24
CA ASP A 77 5.50 1.32 4.88
C ASP A 77 4.32 2.28 4.66
N ALA A 78 4.10 2.66 3.41
CA ALA A 78 3.00 3.58 3.06
C ALA A 78 1.63 2.95 3.32
N LEU A 79 1.48 1.64 3.14
CA LEU A 79 0.22 0.91 3.40
C LEU A 79 -0.12 0.91 4.90
N GLY A 80 0.84 0.56 5.76
CA GLY A 80 0.67 0.64 7.22
C GLY A 80 0.45 2.08 7.72
N GLY A 81 0.98 3.07 7.00
CA GLY A 81 0.71 4.49 7.25
C GLY A 81 -0.75 4.87 7.01
N LEU A 82 -1.42 4.28 6.00
CA LEU A 82 -2.85 4.53 5.75
C LEU A 82 -3.75 4.06 6.90
N ASP A 83 -3.41 2.96 7.53
CA ASP A 83 -4.20 2.44 8.65
C ASP A 83 -4.16 3.36 9.89
N LYS A 84 -3.12 4.17 10.01
CA LYS A 84 -2.93 5.18 11.07
C LYS A 84 -3.41 6.57 10.69
N LEU A 85 -3.78 6.79 9.41
CA LEU A 85 -4.06 8.11 8.86
C LEU A 85 -5.12 8.90 9.66
N SER A 86 -6.19 8.23 10.12
CA SER A 86 -7.24 8.88 10.92
C SER A 86 -6.72 9.42 12.26
N LEU A 87 -5.83 8.67 12.93
CA LEU A 87 -5.21 9.09 14.19
C LEU A 87 -4.20 10.21 13.93
N ASP A 88 -3.39 10.07 12.91
CA ASP A 88 -2.35 11.02 12.55
C ASP A 88 -2.95 12.36 12.10
N ASN A 89 -4.08 12.34 11.37
CA ASN A 89 -4.85 13.54 11.01
C ASN A 89 -5.31 14.31 12.27
N GLN A 90 -5.80 13.62 13.29
CA GLN A 90 -6.25 14.27 14.53
C GLN A 90 -5.08 14.90 15.31
N SER A 91 -3.89 14.34 15.23
CA SER A 91 -2.68 14.85 15.90
C SER A 91 -1.89 15.88 15.07
N GLY A 92 -2.25 16.09 13.80
CA GLY A 92 -1.54 16.98 12.87
C GLY A 92 -0.19 16.42 12.40
N ASN A 93 0.04 15.10 12.54
CA ASN A 93 1.31 14.45 12.18
C ASN A 93 1.25 13.75 10.81
N VAL A 94 0.34 14.14 9.95
CA VAL A 94 0.20 13.55 8.60
C VAL A 94 1.16 14.20 7.60
N PRO A 95 1.57 13.46 6.57
CA PRO A 95 2.19 14.07 5.39
C PRO A 95 1.15 14.85 4.58
N ASP A 96 1.59 15.86 3.85
CA ASP A 96 0.72 16.61 2.93
C ASP A 96 0.31 15.78 1.71
N VAL A 97 1.19 14.89 1.28
CA VAL A 97 0.96 13.94 0.18
C VAL A 97 1.46 12.56 0.58
N MET A 98 0.69 11.53 0.28
CA MET A 98 1.13 10.16 0.49
C MET A 98 0.76 9.23 -0.67
N MET A 99 1.57 8.20 -0.88
CA MET A 99 1.26 7.13 -1.81
C MET A 99 0.19 6.22 -1.20
N ALA A 100 -0.81 5.87 -1.99
CA ALA A 100 -1.89 4.99 -1.57
C ALA A 100 -2.34 4.09 -2.73
N PRO A 101 -2.72 2.82 -2.48
CA PRO A 101 -3.38 2.01 -3.49
C PRO A 101 -4.77 2.55 -3.78
N TYR A 102 -5.20 2.44 -5.02
CA TYR A 102 -6.42 3.08 -5.51
C TYR A 102 -7.69 2.62 -4.78
N ASP A 103 -7.75 1.38 -4.34
CA ASP A 103 -8.89 0.79 -3.64
C ASP A 103 -9.14 1.40 -2.25
N ARG A 104 -8.16 2.11 -1.68
CA ARG A 104 -8.28 2.82 -0.40
C ARG A 104 -8.69 4.29 -0.58
N VAL A 105 -8.37 4.90 -1.72
CA VAL A 105 -8.53 6.34 -1.96
C VAL A 105 -9.99 6.80 -1.83
N GLY A 106 -10.92 6.05 -2.41
CA GLY A 106 -12.33 6.42 -2.40
C GLY A 106 -12.97 6.45 -0.99
N SER A 107 -12.70 5.43 -0.17
CA SER A 107 -13.19 5.36 1.21
C SER A 107 -12.54 6.44 2.09
N LEU A 108 -11.21 6.55 2.06
CA LEU A 108 -10.49 7.57 2.82
C LEU A 108 -10.94 8.99 2.49
N GLY A 109 -11.21 9.28 1.21
CA GLY A 109 -11.77 10.56 0.79
C GLY A 109 -13.18 10.80 1.30
N SER A 110 -14.06 9.79 1.21
CA SER A 110 -15.44 9.87 1.71
C SER A 110 -15.49 10.05 3.23
N ASP A 111 -14.55 9.48 3.95
CA ASP A 111 -14.40 9.59 5.41
C ASP A 111 -13.69 10.90 5.84
N GLY A 112 -13.35 11.78 4.89
CA GLY A 112 -12.71 13.08 5.16
C GLY A 112 -11.23 12.99 5.55
N GLN A 113 -10.58 11.85 5.31
CA GLN A 113 -9.15 11.67 5.57
C GLN A 113 -8.26 12.22 4.45
N LEU A 114 -8.80 12.34 3.24
CA LEU A 114 -8.14 12.92 2.07
C LEU A 114 -8.93 14.11 1.56
N SER A 115 -8.22 15.14 1.09
CA SER A 115 -8.81 16.29 0.43
C SER A 115 -9.18 15.96 -1.02
N GLU A 116 -10.22 16.60 -1.54
CA GLU A 116 -10.57 16.54 -2.96
C GLU A 116 -9.44 17.15 -3.80
N VAL A 117 -9.05 16.45 -4.86
CA VAL A 117 -7.95 16.84 -5.76
C VAL A 117 -8.53 17.22 -7.12
N LYS A 118 -8.10 18.35 -7.65
CA LYS A 118 -8.36 18.70 -9.05
C LYS A 118 -7.14 18.28 -9.88
N LEU A 119 -7.33 17.28 -10.75
CA LEU A 119 -6.29 16.90 -11.69
C LEU A 119 -6.01 18.04 -12.66
N SER A 120 -4.74 18.32 -12.94
CA SER A 120 -4.36 19.35 -13.92
C SER A 120 -4.75 18.93 -15.34
N ASP A 121 -5.00 19.90 -16.20
CA ASP A 121 -5.33 19.65 -17.61
C ASP A 121 -4.19 18.97 -18.38
N GLY A 122 -2.95 19.07 -17.88
CA GLY A 122 -1.76 18.39 -18.41
C GLY A 122 -1.56 16.97 -17.89
N ALA A 123 -2.36 16.50 -16.94
CA ALA A 123 -2.24 15.16 -16.42
C ALA A 123 -2.62 14.12 -17.49
N LYS A 124 -1.65 13.34 -17.93
CA LYS A 124 -1.84 12.27 -18.92
C LYS A 124 -2.47 11.03 -18.28
N THR A 125 -3.70 11.17 -17.80
CA THR A 125 -4.48 10.06 -17.23
C THR A 125 -5.54 9.64 -18.24
N ASP A 126 -5.67 8.33 -18.47
CA ASP A 126 -6.80 7.79 -19.20
C ASP A 126 -8.06 7.68 -18.32
N ASP A 127 -9.20 7.42 -18.95
CA ASP A 127 -10.49 7.34 -18.24
C ASP A 127 -10.51 6.19 -17.21
N THR A 128 -9.77 5.12 -17.47
CA THR A 128 -9.67 3.96 -16.56
C THR A 128 -8.96 4.37 -15.29
N THR A 129 -7.75 4.91 -15.38
CA THR A 129 -6.96 5.33 -14.21
C THR A 129 -7.62 6.45 -13.44
N LYS A 130 -8.28 7.39 -14.11
CA LYS A 130 -9.07 8.43 -13.48
C LYS A 130 -10.25 7.86 -12.69
N SER A 131 -10.94 6.85 -13.23
CA SER A 131 -12.06 6.20 -12.54
C SER A 131 -11.64 5.52 -11.23
N LEU A 132 -10.40 5.02 -11.16
CA LEU A 132 -9.89 4.33 -9.96
C LEU A 132 -9.67 5.28 -8.77
N VAL A 133 -9.46 6.57 -9.01
CA VAL A 133 -9.28 7.59 -7.96
C VAL A 133 -10.52 8.45 -7.75
N THR A 134 -11.62 8.10 -8.42
CA THR A 134 -12.92 8.78 -8.30
C THR A 134 -13.83 7.98 -7.38
N ALA A 135 -14.22 8.56 -6.26
CA ALA A 135 -15.13 7.92 -5.32
C ALA A 135 -16.58 7.83 -5.84
N ALA A 136 -17.42 7.06 -5.16
CA ALA A 136 -18.83 6.87 -5.54
C ALA A 136 -19.65 8.18 -5.56
N ASN A 137 -19.21 9.20 -4.82
CA ASN A 137 -19.80 10.54 -4.82
C ASN A 137 -19.37 11.41 -6.02
N GLY A 138 -18.59 10.87 -6.94
CA GLY A 138 -18.07 11.57 -8.12
C GLY A 138 -16.85 12.46 -7.88
N LYS A 139 -16.35 12.54 -6.65
CA LYS A 139 -15.18 13.35 -6.30
C LYS A 139 -13.88 12.57 -6.49
N VAL A 140 -12.83 13.28 -6.85
CA VAL A 140 -11.48 12.75 -7.06
C VAL A 140 -10.64 13.04 -5.81
N TYR A 141 -10.03 12.02 -5.22
CA TYR A 141 -9.25 12.13 -3.99
C TYR A 141 -7.77 11.74 -4.15
N GLY A 142 -7.32 11.51 -5.36
CA GLY A 142 -5.93 11.17 -5.63
C GLY A 142 -5.56 11.42 -7.09
N ALA A 143 -4.25 11.47 -7.36
CA ALA A 143 -3.71 11.51 -8.71
C ALA A 143 -3.04 10.18 -9.03
N PRO A 144 -3.36 9.51 -10.15
CA PRO A 144 -2.67 8.29 -10.55
C PRO A 144 -1.18 8.58 -10.78
N ALA A 145 -0.30 7.88 -10.07
CA ALA A 145 1.15 8.05 -10.18
C ALA A 145 1.80 6.90 -10.96
N VAL A 146 1.43 5.67 -10.64
CA VAL A 146 1.98 4.45 -11.25
C VAL A 146 0.89 3.40 -11.43
N ILE A 147 1.09 2.51 -12.40
CA ILE A 147 0.30 1.28 -12.55
C ILE A 147 1.25 0.12 -12.32
N GLU A 148 0.85 -0.79 -11.47
CA GLU A 148 1.66 -1.93 -11.07
C GLU A 148 0.96 -3.26 -11.35
N SER A 149 1.79 -4.28 -11.56
CA SER A 149 1.35 -5.66 -11.66
C SER A 149 2.42 -6.57 -11.10
N LEU A 150 2.03 -7.70 -10.56
CA LEU A 150 2.97 -8.76 -10.23
C LEU A 150 3.64 -9.28 -11.50
N VAL A 151 4.91 -9.59 -11.37
CA VAL A 151 5.76 -10.14 -12.43
C VAL A 151 6.54 -11.32 -11.91
N MET A 152 7.12 -12.12 -12.80
CA MET A 152 8.12 -13.08 -12.43
C MET A 152 9.51 -12.46 -12.59
N TYR A 153 10.27 -12.39 -11.50
CA TYR A 153 11.73 -12.17 -11.57
C TYR A 153 12.41 -13.52 -11.72
N TYR A 154 13.43 -13.60 -12.57
CA TYR A 154 14.27 -14.78 -12.70
C TYR A 154 15.75 -14.40 -12.70
N ASN A 155 16.59 -15.25 -12.10
CA ASN A 155 18.02 -15.03 -11.99
C ASN A 155 18.71 -15.61 -13.24
N LYS A 156 19.29 -14.73 -14.08
CA LYS A 156 19.95 -15.11 -15.35
C LYS A 156 21.24 -15.91 -15.15
N ASP A 157 21.84 -15.86 -13.97
CA ASP A 157 23.02 -16.65 -13.65
C ASP A 157 22.66 -18.10 -13.31
N LEU A 158 21.39 -18.37 -12.97
CA LEU A 158 20.89 -19.70 -12.64
C LEU A 158 20.09 -20.34 -13.76
N VAL A 159 19.35 -19.53 -14.54
CA VAL A 159 18.54 -19.99 -15.68
C VAL A 159 18.70 -19.05 -16.86
N LYS A 160 19.01 -19.62 -18.03
CA LYS A 160 19.28 -18.85 -19.24
C LYS A 160 18.03 -18.14 -19.76
N ASP A 161 16.91 -18.84 -19.76
CA ASP A 161 15.64 -18.38 -20.29
C ASP A 161 14.60 -18.33 -19.16
N ALA A 162 13.71 -17.34 -19.23
CA ALA A 162 12.60 -17.23 -18.27
C ALA A 162 11.70 -18.47 -18.34
N PRO A 163 11.36 -19.13 -17.21
CA PRO A 163 10.34 -20.16 -17.16
C PRO A 163 9.01 -19.64 -17.74
N LYS A 164 8.39 -20.38 -18.63
CA LYS A 164 7.15 -19.97 -19.32
C LYS A 164 5.90 -20.64 -18.77
N THR A 165 6.09 -21.77 -18.12
CA THR A 165 5.03 -22.56 -17.52
C THR A 165 5.35 -22.92 -16.08
N PHE A 166 4.34 -23.22 -15.29
CA PHE A 166 4.54 -23.78 -13.95
C PHE A 166 5.26 -25.13 -13.99
N ALA A 167 5.08 -25.91 -15.05
CA ALA A 167 5.83 -27.14 -15.25
C ALA A 167 7.34 -26.91 -15.38
N ASP A 168 7.78 -25.79 -15.98
CA ASP A 168 9.20 -25.43 -16.02
C ASP A 168 9.73 -25.17 -14.60
N LEU A 169 8.95 -24.48 -13.76
CA LEU A 169 9.31 -24.23 -12.35
C LEU A 169 9.34 -25.53 -11.53
N GLU A 170 8.40 -26.46 -11.77
CA GLU A 170 8.39 -27.76 -11.13
C GLU A 170 9.59 -28.62 -11.54
N ASN A 171 10.07 -28.48 -12.77
CA ASN A 171 11.29 -29.15 -13.22
C ASN A 171 12.54 -28.56 -12.55
N LEU A 172 12.62 -27.24 -12.42
CA LEU A 172 13.69 -26.60 -11.65
C LEU A 172 13.71 -27.06 -10.19
N ALA A 173 12.55 -27.25 -9.58
CA ALA A 173 12.43 -27.71 -8.20
C ALA A 173 12.98 -29.12 -7.95
N LYS A 174 13.21 -29.91 -8.99
CA LYS A 174 13.83 -31.25 -8.90
C LYS A 174 15.36 -31.20 -8.87
N ASP A 175 15.96 -30.06 -9.23
CA ASP A 175 17.41 -29.89 -9.28
C ASP A 175 17.95 -29.64 -7.86
N SER A 176 18.83 -30.53 -7.41
CA SER A 176 19.43 -30.49 -6.07
C SER A 176 20.25 -29.23 -5.78
N LYS A 177 20.66 -28.47 -6.82
CA LYS A 177 21.36 -27.19 -6.61
C LYS A 177 20.48 -26.14 -5.89
N TYR A 178 19.15 -26.31 -5.92
CA TYR A 178 18.19 -25.46 -5.22
C TYR A 178 17.71 -26.06 -3.89
N ALA A 179 18.33 -27.13 -3.42
CA ALA A 179 17.99 -27.71 -2.13
C ALA A 179 18.19 -26.67 -1.01
N PHE A 180 17.20 -26.52 -0.16
CA PHE A 180 17.29 -25.59 0.98
C PHE A 180 18.10 -26.21 2.12
N ALA A 181 19.19 -25.57 2.51
CA ALA A 181 20.05 -26.06 3.56
C ALA A 181 19.31 -26.09 4.93
N GLY A 182 19.38 -27.22 5.62
CA GLY A 182 18.77 -27.38 6.95
C GLY A 182 17.36 -27.95 6.96
N GLU A 183 16.73 -28.16 5.79
CA GLU A 183 15.44 -28.82 5.68
C GLU A 183 15.42 -29.83 4.53
N ASP A 184 15.53 -31.12 4.84
CA ASP A 184 15.58 -32.20 3.84
C ASP A 184 14.33 -32.19 2.93
N GLY A 185 14.56 -32.38 1.63
CA GLY A 185 13.51 -32.44 0.63
C GLY A 185 12.86 -31.10 0.29
N LYS A 186 13.39 -29.99 0.82
CA LYS A 186 12.91 -28.63 0.53
C LYS A 186 13.74 -27.94 -0.55
N THR A 187 13.10 -27.09 -1.34
CA THR A 187 13.71 -26.38 -2.45
C THR A 187 13.35 -24.91 -2.46
N THR A 188 14.28 -24.08 -2.93
CA THR A 188 14.08 -22.66 -3.18
C THR A 188 14.14 -22.32 -4.68
N ALA A 189 14.04 -23.31 -5.57
CA ALA A 189 14.09 -23.08 -7.02
C ALA A 189 13.10 -22.00 -7.48
N PHE A 190 11.92 -22.03 -6.94
CA PHE A 190 10.86 -21.04 -7.13
C PHE A 190 10.19 -20.71 -5.80
N LEU A 191 9.94 -19.42 -5.56
CA LEU A 191 9.26 -18.94 -4.35
C LEU A 191 8.20 -17.90 -4.71
N ALA A 192 7.06 -17.94 -4.03
CA ALA A 192 6.01 -16.93 -4.11
C ALA A 192 5.26 -16.86 -2.77
N ASP A 193 4.92 -15.68 -2.30
CA ASP A 193 4.18 -15.50 -1.06
C ASP A 193 2.68 -15.76 -1.27
N TRP A 194 2.31 -17.02 -1.33
CA TRP A 194 0.90 -17.41 -1.46
C TRP A 194 0.16 -17.54 -0.12
N THR A 195 0.77 -17.09 1.00
CA THR A 195 0.02 -16.80 2.23
C THR A 195 -0.74 -15.48 2.12
N ASN A 196 -0.26 -14.57 1.28
CA ASN A 196 -0.87 -13.28 1.02
C ASN A 196 -1.81 -13.36 -0.20
N PHE A 197 -3.06 -12.97 -0.01
CA PHE A 197 -4.10 -13.04 -1.03
C PHE A 197 -3.77 -12.23 -2.29
N TYR A 198 -3.10 -11.09 -2.15
CA TYR A 198 -2.68 -10.27 -3.29
C TYR A 198 -1.81 -11.05 -4.28
N TYR A 199 -0.84 -11.83 -3.78
CA TYR A 199 0.02 -12.68 -4.59
C TYR A 199 -0.67 -13.96 -5.07
N THR A 200 -1.62 -14.47 -4.30
CA THR A 200 -2.32 -15.72 -4.61
C THR A 200 -3.42 -15.52 -5.64
N TYR A 201 -4.05 -14.36 -5.67
CA TYR A 201 -5.22 -14.10 -6.50
C TYR A 201 -4.98 -14.38 -7.98
N GLY A 202 -3.83 -14.01 -8.53
CA GLY A 202 -3.49 -14.31 -9.93
C GLY A 202 -3.52 -15.81 -10.27
N LEU A 203 -3.07 -16.65 -9.31
CA LEU A 203 -3.15 -18.11 -9.46
C LEU A 203 -4.61 -18.61 -9.43
N LEU A 204 -5.44 -18.05 -8.56
CA LEU A 204 -6.86 -18.41 -8.45
C LEU A 204 -7.63 -17.95 -9.69
N ALA A 205 -7.45 -16.70 -10.08
CA ALA A 205 -8.12 -16.10 -11.23
C ALA A 205 -7.76 -16.79 -12.55
N GLY A 206 -6.50 -17.21 -12.71
CA GLY A 206 -6.05 -18.01 -13.85
C GLY A 206 -6.73 -19.38 -13.96
N ASN A 207 -7.37 -19.85 -12.89
CA ASN A 207 -8.19 -21.06 -12.85
C ASN A 207 -9.71 -20.76 -12.85
N GLY A 208 -10.13 -19.50 -13.07
CA GLY A 208 -11.53 -19.13 -13.18
C GLY A 208 -12.17 -18.61 -11.88
N ALA A 209 -11.38 -18.35 -10.83
CA ALA A 209 -11.88 -17.65 -9.65
C ALA A 209 -12.05 -16.16 -9.92
N TYR A 210 -12.96 -15.53 -9.20
CA TYR A 210 -13.13 -14.08 -9.19
C TYR A 210 -13.58 -13.60 -7.80
N VAL A 211 -13.34 -12.34 -7.47
CA VAL A 211 -13.81 -11.78 -6.20
C VAL A 211 -15.31 -11.47 -6.31
N PHE A 212 -15.68 -10.59 -7.23
CA PHE A 212 -17.06 -10.19 -7.48
C PHE A 212 -17.44 -10.41 -8.93
N GLY A 213 -18.66 -10.86 -9.17
CA GLY A 213 -19.22 -11.09 -10.49
C GLY A 213 -19.32 -9.83 -11.35
N GLN A 214 -19.64 -10.00 -12.64
CA GLN A 214 -19.76 -8.89 -13.60
C GLN A 214 -18.55 -7.95 -13.62
N ASN A 215 -17.32 -8.50 -13.61
CA ASN A 215 -16.07 -7.74 -13.57
C ASN A 215 -15.95 -6.79 -12.34
N GLY A 216 -16.31 -7.29 -11.18
CA GLY A 216 -16.20 -6.56 -9.91
C GLY A 216 -17.41 -5.69 -9.57
N LYS A 217 -18.50 -5.75 -10.37
CA LYS A 217 -19.69 -4.88 -10.19
C LYS A 217 -20.83 -5.54 -9.41
N ASP A 218 -20.81 -6.85 -9.23
CA ASP A 218 -21.81 -7.58 -8.47
C ASP A 218 -21.21 -8.18 -7.20
N ALA A 219 -21.32 -7.44 -6.10
CA ALA A 219 -20.83 -7.89 -4.80
C ALA A 219 -21.65 -9.03 -4.17
N LYS A 220 -22.77 -9.43 -4.78
CA LYS A 220 -23.58 -10.57 -4.33
C LYS A 220 -23.12 -11.88 -4.96
N ASP A 221 -22.44 -11.80 -6.09
CA ASP A 221 -21.84 -12.94 -6.77
C ASP A 221 -20.35 -13.02 -6.41
N ILE A 222 -19.99 -13.95 -5.51
CA ILE A 222 -18.63 -14.13 -5.00
C ILE A 222 -18.07 -15.45 -5.51
N GLY A 223 -17.07 -15.39 -6.38
CA GLY A 223 -16.44 -16.53 -7.03
C GLY A 223 -15.19 -17.07 -6.33
N LEU A 224 -15.00 -16.79 -5.05
CA LEU A 224 -13.82 -17.25 -4.29
C LEU A 224 -13.92 -18.68 -3.76
N ALA A 225 -15.09 -19.30 -3.84
CA ALA A 225 -15.33 -20.69 -3.44
C ALA A 225 -15.73 -21.61 -4.62
N ASN A 226 -15.48 -21.17 -5.84
CA ASN A 226 -15.76 -21.99 -7.03
C ASN A 226 -14.66 -23.05 -7.29
N ASP A 227 -14.89 -23.93 -8.24
CA ASP A 227 -13.95 -25.02 -8.59
C ASP A 227 -12.57 -24.48 -8.98
N GLY A 228 -12.50 -23.33 -9.66
CA GLY A 228 -11.25 -22.68 -10.02
C GLY A 228 -10.41 -22.27 -8.81
N SER A 229 -11.06 -21.75 -7.77
CA SER A 229 -10.40 -21.44 -6.49
C SER A 229 -9.84 -22.69 -5.84
N ILE A 230 -10.61 -23.77 -5.81
CA ILE A 230 -10.18 -25.06 -5.24
C ILE A 230 -8.95 -25.59 -5.97
N VAL A 231 -8.95 -25.54 -7.31
CA VAL A 231 -7.80 -25.93 -8.14
C VAL A 231 -6.59 -25.10 -7.84
N GLY A 232 -6.73 -23.76 -7.77
CA GLY A 232 -5.63 -22.84 -7.50
C GLY A 232 -5.04 -23.03 -6.10
N ILE A 233 -5.87 -23.15 -5.07
CA ILE A 233 -5.43 -23.38 -3.68
C ILE A 233 -4.72 -24.72 -3.53
N ASN A 234 -5.25 -25.79 -4.12
CA ASN A 234 -4.58 -27.09 -4.08
C ASN A 234 -3.22 -27.06 -4.76
N TYR A 235 -3.09 -26.29 -5.84
CA TYR A 235 -1.80 -26.09 -6.50
C TYR A 235 -0.83 -25.31 -5.62
N ALA A 236 -1.25 -24.22 -5.01
CA ALA A 236 -0.43 -23.47 -4.04
C ALA A 236 0.02 -24.38 -2.88
N LYS A 237 -0.92 -25.18 -2.30
CA LYS A 237 -0.61 -26.14 -1.24
C LYS A 237 0.49 -27.13 -1.66
N SER A 238 0.48 -27.61 -2.90
CA SER A 238 1.50 -28.55 -3.40
C SER A 238 2.91 -27.95 -3.42
N TRP A 239 3.03 -26.63 -3.51
CA TRP A 239 4.31 -25.92 -3.41
C TRP A 239 4.75 -25.77 -1.96
N TYR A 240 3.86 -25.50 -1.01
CA TYR A 240 4.17 -25.47 0.41
C TYR A 240 4.70 -26.81 0.93
N GLU A 241 4.35 -27.92 0.30
CA GLU A 241 4.95 -29.22 0.57
C GLU A 241 6.42 -29.32 0.14
N LYS A 242 6.85 -28.50 -0.83
CA LYS A 242 8.21 -28.48 -1.38
C LYS A 242 9.05 -27.33 -0.80
N TRP A 243 8.42 -26.24 -0.38
CA TRP A 243 9.10 -25.06 0.17
C TRP A 243 9.55 -25.23 1.61
N PRO A 244 10.58 -24.46 2.06
CA PRO A 244 10.95 -24.38 3.47
C PRO A 244 9.76 -23.95 4.34
N LYS A 245 9.76 -24.37 5.61
CA LYS A 245 8.70 -24.02 6.57
C LYS A 245 8.51 -22.52 6.75
N GLY A 246 9.58 -21.73 6.62
CA GLY A 246 9.52 -20.28 6.68
C GLY A 246 8.58 -19.65 5.65
N MET A 247 8.25 -20.35 4.56
CA MET A 247 7.28 -19.89 3.57
C MET A 247 5.82 -19.92 4.07
N GLN A 248 5.56 -20.55 5.21
CA GLN A 248 4.23 -20.55 5.85
C GLN A 248 4.07 -19.43 6.88
N ASP A 249 5.13 -18.69 7.15
CA ASP A 249 5.10 -17.54 8.03
C ASP A 249 4.56 -16.31 7.27
N THR A 250 3.37 -15.85 7.61
CA THR A 250 2.70 -14.73 6.96
C THR A 250 3.44 -13.40 7.11
N GLU A 251 4.28 -13.27 8.12
CA GLU A 251 5.09 -12.06 8.37
C GLU A 251 6.49 -12.17 7.76
N GLY A 252 7.04 -13.39 7.71
CA GLY A 252 8.43 -13.64 7.32
C GLY A 252 8.64 -14.11 5.88
N ALA A 253 7.62 -14.68 5.22
CA ALA A 253 7.76 -15.27 3.89
C ALA A 253 8.33 -14.30 2.85
N GLY A 254 7.84 -13.06 2.81
CA GLY A 254 8.35 -12.03 1.89
C GLY A 254 9.83 -11.72 2.07
N ASN A 255 10.31 -11.69 3.32
CA ASN A 255 11.74 -11.49 3.63
C ASN A 255 12.58 -12.70 3.22
N LEU A 256 12.07 -13.93 3.43
CA LEU A 256 12.75 -15.15 2.99
C LEU A 256 12.91 -15.18 1.47
N ILE A 257 11.83 -14.87 0.73
CA ILE A 257 11.84 -14.80 -0.74
C ILE A 257 12.89 -13.80 -1.22
N GLN A 258 12.85 -12.59 -0.69
CA GLN A 258 13.78 -11.53 -1.06
C GLN A 258 15.22 -11.93 -0.78
N THR A 259 15.52 -12.45 0.40
CA THR A 259 16.87 -12.87 0.81
C THR A 259 17.39 -13.98 -0.08
N GLN A 260 16.60 -15.04 -0.32
CA GLN A 260 17.01 -16.16 -1.16
C GLN A 260 17.29 -15.74 -2.61
N PHE A 261 16.52 -14.80 -3.13
CA PHE A 261 16.73 -14.28 -4.48
C PHE A 261 17.95 -13.36 -4.56
N GLN A 262 18.16 -12.47 -3.58
CA GLN A 262 19.33 -11.59 -3.50
C GLN A 262 20.65 -12.37 -3.33
N GLU A 263 20.61 -13.48 -2.60
CA GLU A 263 21.78 -14.36 -2.41
C GLU A 263 22.04 -15.31 -3.60
N GLY A 264 21.24 -15.22 -4.67
CA GLY A 264 21.42 -16.07 -5.86
C GLY A 264 21.07 -17.55 -5.62
N LYS A 265 20.22 -17.85 -4.65
CA LYS A 265 19.81 -19.21 -4.28
C LYS A 265 18.45 -19.63 -4.89
N THR A 266 17.76 -18.71 -5.55
CA THR A 266 16.43 -18.91 -6.12
C THR A 266 16.45 -18.57 -7.60
N ALA A 267 15.94 -19.48 -8.43
CA ALA A 267 15.90 -19.29 -9.89
C ALA A 267 14.82 -18.28 -10.32
N ALA A 268 13.65 -18.32 -9.68
CA ALA A 268 12.55 -17.44 -10.00
C ALA A 268 11.66 -17.14 -8.78
N ILE A 269 11.08 -15.94 -8.77
CA ILE A 269 10.12 -15.49 -7.75
C ILE A 269 8.97 -14.74 -8.42
N ILE A 270 7.81 -14.68 -7.76
CA ILE A 270 6.73 -13.75 -8.11
C ILE A 270 6.76 -12.62 -7.10
N ASP A 271 6.92 -11.39 -7.60
CA ASP A 271 6.88 -10.18 -6.78
C ASP A 271 6.52 -8.97 -7.66
N GLY A 272 6.48 -7.77 -7.10
CA GLY A 272 6.13 -6.55 -7.81
C GLY A 272 7.32 -5.65 -8.14
N PRO A 273 7.09 -4.59 -8.93
CA PRO A 273 8.15 -3.66 -9.36
C PRO A 273 8.84 -2.92 -8.21
N TRP A 274 8.20 -2.81 -7.05
CA TRP A 274 8.78 -2.23 -5.82
C TRP A 274 10.04 -2.97 -5.31
N LYS A 275 10.28 -4.22 -5.74
CA LYS A 275 11.48 -4.99 -5.40
C LYS A 275 12.65 -4.74 -6.35
N ALA A 276 12.43 -4.13 -7.50
CA ALA A 276 13.45 -3.98 -8.54
C ALA A 276 14.70 -3.24 -8.04
N GLN A 277 14.53 -2.17 -7.24
CA GLN A 277 15.65 -1.42 -6.70
C GLN A 277 16.48 -2.28 -5.71
N ALA A 278 15.82 -3.03 -4.82
CA ALA A 278 16.50 -3.90 -3.87
C ALA A 278 17.34 -4.99 -4.57
N PHE A 279 16.85 -5.56 -5.66
CA PHE A 279 17.58 -6.55 -6.44
C PHE A 279 18.74 -5.93 -7.23
N LYS A 280 18.58 -4.71 -7.74
CA LYS A 280 19.63 -3.94 -8.38
C LYS A 280 20.77 -3.62 -7.40
N ASP A 281 20.44 -3.16 -6.20
CA ASP A 281 21.41 -2.82 -5.16
C ASP A 281 22.18 -4.05 -4.68
N ALA A 282 21.52 -5.20 -4.60
CA ALA A 282 22.14 -6.51 -4.34
C ALA A 282 22.92 -7.06 -5.54
N LYS A 283 22.94 -6.35 -6.69
CA LYS A 283 23.65 -6.75 -7.93
C LYS A 283 23.19 -8.10 -8.48
N VAL A 284 21.93 -8.46 -8.29
CA VAL A 284 21.36 -9.66 -8.90
C VAL A 284 21.25 -9.45 -10.41
N ASN A 285 21.76 -10.37 -11.19
CA ASN A 285 21.61 -10.40 -12.64
C ASN A 285 20.23 -10.97 -12.99
N TYR A 286 19.18 -10.16 -12.79
CA TYR A 286 17.81 -10.63 -12.99
C TYR A 286 17.22 -10.26 -14.36
N GLY A 287 16.22 -11.00 -14.76
CA GLY A 287 15.28 -10.64 -15.81
C GLY A 287 13.86 -10.59 -15.27
N VAL A 288 12.98 -9.96 -16.04
CA VAL A 288 11.56 -9.85 -15.73
C VAL A 288 10.76 -10.53 -16.84
N ALA A 289 9.75 -11.29 -16.46
CA ALA A 289 8.86 -11.97 -17.38
C ALA A 289 7.41 -11.95 -16.86
N THR A 290 6.49 -12.31 -17.73
CA THR A 290 5.10 -12.57 -17.32
C THR A 290 5.04 -13.75 -16.35
N ILE A 291 4.07 -13.72 -15.42
CA ILE A 291 3.79 -14.88 -14.57
C ILE A 291 3.51 -16.11 -15.46
N PRO A 292 4.09 -17.29 -15.15
CA PRO A 292 3.94 -18.49 -15.94
C PRO A 292 2.51 -18.95 -16.10
N ARG A 293 2.21 -19.61 -17.21
CA ARG A 293 0.92 -20.27 -17.45
C ARG A 293 0.94 -21.69 -16.90
N ARG A 294 -0.23 -22.18 -16.51
CA ARG A 294 -0.45 -23.62 -16.25
C ARG A 294 -0.51 -24.41 -17.52
#